data_b89a0df2b4589db052ea9f0aa52ede4b
#
_entry.id   b89a0df2b4589db052ea9f0aa52ede4b
#
_cell.length_a   1.000
_cell.length_b   1.000
_cell.length_c   1.000
_cell.angle_alpha   90.00
_cell.angle_beta   90.00
_cell.angle_gamma   90.00
#
_symmetry.space_group_name_H-M   'P 1'
#
loop_
_entity.id
_entity.type
_entity.pdbx_description
1 polymer ?
#
loop_
_entity_poly.entity_id
_entity_poly.type
_entity_poly.pdbx_seq_one_letter_code
_entity_poly.pdbx_strand_id
1 'polypeptide(L)'
;PACLPELCPYANGYYDRIKDALTALLDDTGSLDRAALAKAAEQFQVCPFELGLDLSEWSDVVIGDYNYLFDPVVHLKRFFDSSGDWLFLVDEAHNLPDRARAMYSAHFCKSSLTEAKRALGKGKSALKTALTKADKALLEARKACIQLAPRHSSQTDAADPAQTSLLPENTAPALELSEPLYAQDGTVFLQELPSALLSPLRAVQAPLQDWLEANPDAEAHAQLLELYFAVQDITRAAERYDSHFVTQLTARGSELELQLLCLDPAPFVDASLAAGRSAALFSATLAPPSFYRSVLGCSDARAVALDSPFPAENLGLYCLPNISTRYRDREASVQAVSDALARLVQARTGNYFAFFPSYAYLRQVHEDFAARYPGIRTLVQESRLDDAARAEFLAQFVPDPAQTLLGFGVMGGIFGEGVDLAGSRLIGCAIVGVGLPQVNPQQEMLRRYYDAQNSSGFDYAYRYPGMNKVLQAAGRVIRTP
;
A
#
# COMPACT_ATOMS: atom_id res chain seq x y z
N PRO A 1 15.47 -9.23 -14.68
CA PRO A 1 16.50 -10.11 -15.26
C PRO A 1 15.86 -11.00 -16.31
N ALA A 2 16.52 -11.15 -17.45
CA ALA A 2 16.05 -12.05 -18.49
C ALA A 2 16.42 -13.48 -18.09
N CYS A 3 15.41 -14.34 -17.92
CA CYS A 3 15.60 -15.77 -17.61
C CYS A 3 15.89 -16.58 -18.89
N LEU A 4 16.79 -16.05 -19.73
CA LEU A 4 17.22 -16.75 -20.95
C LEU A 4 18.43 -17.63 -20.63
N PRO A 5 18.45 -18.90 -21.07
CA PRO A 5 19.57 -19.83 -20.79
C PRO A 5 20.93 -19.29 -21.26
N GLU A 6 20.94 -18.48 -22.32
CA GLU A 6 22.15 -17.89 -22.87
C GLU A 6 22.72 -16.74 -22.01
N LEU A 7 21.87 -16.09 -21.20
CA LEU A 7 22.20 -14.90 -20.40
C LEU A 7 22.24 -15.17 -18.90
N CYS A 8 21.54 -16.20 -18.43
CA CYS A 8 21.43 -16.49 -17.02
C CYS A 8 22.08 -17.84 -16.68
N PRO A 9 23.19 -17.89 -15.90
CA PRO A 9 23.87 -19.13 -15.56
C PRO A 9 22.99 -20.06 -14.71
N TYR A 10 22.01 -19.53 -13.99
CA TYR A 10 21.06 -20.30 -13.19
C TYR A 10 19.93 -20.91 -14.03
N ALA A 11 19.59 -20.33 -15.16
CA ALA A 11 18.60 -20.89 -16.08
C ALA A 11 19.22 -21.94 -17.03
N ASN A 12 20.49 -21.75 -17.39
CA ASN A 12 21.20 -22.68 -18.27
C ASN A 12 21.42 -24.04 -17.54
N GLY A 13 20.84 -25.12 -18.07
CA GLY A 13 20.93 -26.46 -17.48
C GLY A 13 20.20 -26.61 -16.13
N TYR A 14 19.21 -25.77 -15.85
CA TYR A 14 18.42 -25.84 -14.61
C TYR A 14 17.84 -27.24 -14.37
N TYR A 15 17.18 -27.81 -15.36
CA TYR A 15 16.53 -29.12 -15.25
C TYR A 15 17.48 -30.30 -15.04
N ASP A 16 18.76 -30.14 -15.38
CA ASP A 16 19.78 -31.17 -15.16
C ASP A 16 20.27 -31.19 -13.72
N ARG A 17 20.16 -30.05 -13.00
CA ARG A 17 20.72 -29.83 -11.65
C ARG A 17 19.69 -29.76 -10.53
N ILE A 18 18.41 -29.46 -10.87
CA ILE A 18 17.38 -29.24 -9.88
C ILE A 18 17.13 -30.44 -8.97
N LYS A 19 17.23 -31.69 -9.50
CA LYS A 19 17.02 -32.90 -8.71
C LYS A 19 18.04 -33.03 -7.60
N ASP A 20 19.30 -32.74 -7.87
CA ASP A 20 20.38 -32.85 -6.87
C ASP A 20 20.22 -31.78 -5.81
N ALA A 21 19.81 -30.55 -6.21
CA ALA A 21 19.54 -29.46 -5.30
C ALA A 21 18.35 -29.76 -4.36
N LEU A 22 17.25 -30.28 -4.91
CA LEU A 22 16.08 -30.70 -4.12
C LEU A 22 16.42 -31.85 -3.16
N THR A 23 17.14 -32.89 -3.64
CA THR A 23 17.54 -34.02 -2.79
C THR A 23 18.39 -33.51 -1.61
N ALA A 24 19.37 -32.64 -1.87
CA ALA A 24 20.22 -32.09 -0.81
C ALA A 24 19.43 -31.27 0.23
N LEU A 25 18.41 -30.52 -0.19
CA LEU A 25 17.56 -29.74 0.72
C LEU A 25 16.59 -30.63 1.50
N LEU A 26 16.02 -31.66 0.88
CA LEU A 26 15.08 -32.58 1.53
C LEU A 26 15.77 -33.54 2.50
N ASP A 27 17.04 -33.88 2.25
CA ASP A 27 17.87 -34.67 3.17
C ASP A 27 18.42 -33.87 4.37
N ASP A 28 18.43 -32.55 4.25
CA ASP A 28 18.82 -31.64 5.35
C ASP A 28 17.66 -31.49 6.35
N THR A 29 17.89 -31.80 7.60
CA THR A 29 16.91 -31.67 8.68
C THR A 29 16.78 -30.22 9.20
N GLY A 30 17.46 -29.27 8.56
CA GLY A 30 17.45 -27.84 8.91
C GLY A 30 16.20 -27.09 8.46
N SER A 31 16.21 -25.79 8.67
CA SER A 31 15.16 -24.88 8.19
C SER A 31 15.29 -24.65 6.69
N LEU A 32 14.20 -24.80 5.93
CA LEU A 32 14.11 -24.53 4.50
C LEU A 32 13.78 -23.05 4.26
N ASP A 33 14.56 -22.17 4.87
CA ASP A 33 14.40 -20.73 4.77
C ASP A 33 15.13 -20.11 3.57
N ARG A 34 15.00 -18.79 3.42
CA ARG A 34 15.65 -18.04 2.35
C ARG A 34 17.18 -18.23 2.31
N ALA A 35 17.82 -18.39 3.46
CA ALA A 35 19.28 -18.55 3.52
C ALA A 35 19.69 -19.94 3.03
N ALA A 36 18.96 -20.99 3.42
CA ALA A 36 19.18 -22.35 2.95
C ALA A 36 18.95 -22.45 1.42
N LEU A 37 17.88 -21.86 0.90
CA LEU A 37 17.60 -21.80 -0.53
C LEU A 37 18.70 -21.06 -1.31
N ALA A 38 19.17 -19.90 -0.82
CA ALA A 38 20.23 -19.14 -1.46
C ALA A 38 21.54 -19.93 -1.52
N LYS A 39 21.91 -20.61 -0.42
CA LYS A 39 23.09 -21.46 -0.34
C LYS A 39 23.04 -22.63 -1.31
N ALA A 40 21.92 -23.35 -1.36
CA ALA A 40 21.72 -24.45 -2.29
C ALA A 40 21.71 -23.97 -3.76
N ALA A 41 21.06 -22.84 -4.04
CA ALA A 41 21.03 -22.24 -5.35
C ALA A 41 22.43 -21.88 -5.88
N GLU A 42 23.29 -21.33 -5.02
CA GLU A 42 24.68 -21.04 -5.35
C GLU A 42 25.50 -22.35 -5.56
N GLN A 43 25.35 -23.32 -4.67
CA GLN A 43 26.08 -24.60 -4.72
C GLN A 43 25.76 -25.39 -5.99
N PHE A 44 24.47 -25.47 -6.38
CA PHE A 44 24.00 -26.25 -7.51
C PHE A 44 23.81 -25.43 -8.78
N GLN A 45 24.09 -24.12 -8.75
CA GLN A 45 23.91 -23.21 -9.87
C GLN A 45 22.48 -23.23 -10.45
N VAL A 46 21.46 -23.24 -9.58
CA VAL A 46 20.03 -23.20 -9.92
C VAL A 46 19.39 -21.88 -9.48
N CYS A 47 18.33 -21.45 -10.14
CA CYS A 47 17.62 -20.22 -9.75
C CYS A 47 17.01 -20.39 -8.35
N PRO A 48 17.32 -19.52 -7.37
CA PRO A 48 16.79 -19.66 -6.01
C PRO A 48 15.27 -19.47 -5.93
N PHE A 49 14.67 -18.70 -6.84
CA PHE A 49 13.23 -18.51 -6.92
C PHE A 49 12.53 -19.79 -7.42
N GLU A 50 12.95 -20.34 -8.55
CA GLU A 50 12.39 -21.58 -9.10
C GLU A 50 12.65 -22.77 -8.16
N LEU A 51 13.85 -22.85 -7.55
CA LEU A 51 14.16 -23.87 -6.54
C LEU A 51 13.18 -23.81 -5.36
N GLY A 52 12.82 -22.59 -4.90
CA GLY A 52 11.82 -22.43 -3.84
C GLY A 52 10.42 -22.89 -4.26
N LEU A 53 10.03 -22.62 -5.51
CA LEU A 53 8.75 -23.09 -6.05
C LEU A 53 8.72 -24.62 -6.23
N ASP A 54 9.78 -25.21 -6.76
CA ASP A 54 9.88 -26.67 -6.92
C ASP A 54 9.91 -27.37 -5.55
N LEU A 55 10.62 -26.81 -4.57
CA LEU A 55 10.65 -27.35 -3.20
C LEU A 55 9.28 -27.25 -2.51
N SER A 56 8.50 -26.21 -2.80
CA SER A 56 7.18 -26.03 -2.20
C SER A 56 6.16 -27.11 -2.60
N GLU A 57 6.37 -27.80 -3.73
CA GLU A 57 5.55 -28.94 -4.14
C GLU A 57 5.75 -30.18 -3.24
N TRP A 58 6.86 -30.22 -2.49
CA TRP A 58 7.21 -31.29 -1.55
C TRP A 58 6.94 -30.92 -0.09
N SER A 59 6.41 -29.73 0.13
CA SER A 59 6.22 -29.18 1.48
C SER A 59 4.77 -29.29 1.93
N ASP A 60 4.54 -29.71 3.18
CA ASP A 60 3.22 -29.74 3.80
C ASP A 60 2.70 -28.34 4.15
N VAL A 61 3.62 -27.39 4.40
CA VAL A 61 3.31 -26.01 4.74
C VAL A 61 4.23 -25.06 3.97
N VAL A 62 3.62 -24.08 3.30
CA VAL A 62 4.33 -23.01 2.58
C VAL A 62 3.96 -21.67 3.21
N ILE A 63 4.96 -20.89 3.62
CA ILE A 63 4.77 -19.53 4.17
C ILE A 63 5.19 -18.53 3.09
N GLY A 64 4.30 -17.60 2.75
CA GLY A 64 4.53 -16.62 1.70
C GLY A 64 3.81 -15.30 1.92
N ASP A 65 4.04 -14.34 1.01
CA ASP A 65 3.36 -13.05 1.00
C ASP A 65 1.94 -13.18 0.40
N TYR A 66 1.06 -12.24 0.74
CA TYR A 66 -0.30 -12.13 0.18
C TYR A 66 -0.33 -12.12 -1.35
N ASN A 67 0.69 -11.53 -1.98
CA ASN A 67 0.77 -11.40 -3.43
C ASN A 67 0.73 -12.77 -4.12
N TYR A 68 1.28 -13.80 -3.50
CA TYR A 68 1.31 -15.14 -4.10
C TYR A 68 -0.07 -15.79 -4.26
N LEU A 69 -1.07 -15.34 -3.51
CA LEU A 69 -2.45 -15.81 -3.63
C LEU A 69 -3.39 -14.77 -4.24
N PHE A 70 -3.28 -13.50 -3.82
CA PHE A 70 -4.30 -12.49 -4.09
C PHE A 70 -3.94 -11.52 -5.23
N ASP A 71 -2.66 -11.41 -5.64
CA ASP A 71 -2.29 -10.48 -6.70
C ASP A 71 -2.64 -11.06 -8.09
N PRO A 72 -3.43 -10.37 -8.91
CA PRO A 72 -3.87 -10.90 -10.19
C PRO A 72 -2.76 -11.08 -11.24
N VAL A 73 -1.55 -10.53 -10.98
CA VAL A 73 -0.41 -10.58 -11.90
C VAL A 73 0.64 -11.59 -11.44
N VAL A 74 0.94 -11.59 -10.13
CA VAL A 74 2.06 -12.37 -9.59
C VAL A 74 1.63 -13.60 -8.77
N HIS A 75 0.31 -13.86 -8.64
CA HIS A 75 -0.15 -15.08 -7.98
C HIS A 75 0.50 -16.33 -8.59
N LEU A 76 0.74 -17.31 -7.77
CA LEU A 76 1.43 -18.53 -8.20
C LEU A 76 0.48 -19.42 -9.00
N LYS A 77 0.43 -19.22 -10.32
CA LYS A 77 -0.41 -19.96 -11.27
C LYS A 77 -0.22 -21.48 -11.15
N ARG A 78 1.01 -21.92 -10.90
CA ARG A 78 1.35 -23.33 -10.68
C ARG A 78 0.45 -23.99 -9.64
N PHE A 79 0.02 -23.25 -8.60
CA PHE A 79 -0.77 -23.76 -7.50
C PHE A 79 -2.24 -23.35 -7.55
N PHE A 80 -2.56 -22.15 -8.07
CA PHE A 80 -3.85 -21.51 -7.86
C PHE A 80 -4.65 -21.23 -9.14
N ASP A 81 -4.18 -21.67 -10.33
CA ASP A 81 -4.97 -21.59 -11.57
C ASP A 81 -6.13 -22.61 -11.58
N SER A 82 -6.10 -23.60 -10.69
CA SER A 82 -7.18 -24.55 -10.46
C SER A 82 -7.41 -24.74 -8.96
N SER A 83 -8.64 -25.07 -8.56
CA SER A 83 -8.93 -25.41 -7.17
C SER A 83 -8.18 -26.65 -6.71
N GLY A 84 -7.69 -26.62 -5.48
CA GLY A 84 -6.92 -27.68 -4.86
C GLY A 84 -7.30 -27.91 -3.39
N ASP A 85 -6.68 -28.90 -2.76
CA ASP A 85 -6.93 -29.23 -1.35
C ASP A 85 -6.09 -28.32 -0.39
N TRP A 86 -6.06 -27.00 -0.71
CA TRP A 86 -5.30 -26.00 0.04
C TRP A 86 -6.08 -25.54 1.26
N LEU A 87 -5.39 -25.36 2.38
CA LEU A 87 -5.90 -24.69 3.56
C LEU A 87 -5.16 -23.34 3.70
N PHE A 88 -5.86 -22.24 3.51
CA PHE A 88 -5.26 -20.91 3.64
C PHE A 88 -5.33 -20.41 5.07
N LEU A 89 -4.19 -19.99 5.63
CA LEU A 89 -4.07 -19.32 6.91
C LEU A 89 -3.57 -17.90 6.64
N VAL A 90 -4.48 -16.93 6.71
CA VAL A 90 -4.19 -15.52 6.38
C VAL A 90 -4.02 -14.74 7.67
N ASP A 91 -2.76 -14.52 8.03
CA ASP A 91 -2.41 -13.73 9.22
C ASP A 91 -2.51 -12.23 8.94
N GLU A 92 -2.69 -11.42 9.97
CA GLU A 92 -2.88 -9.97 9.91
C GLU A 92 -3.90 -9.55 8.83
N ALA A 93 -4.98 -10.34 8.72
CA ALA A 93 -5.99 -10.21 7.67
C ALA A 93 -6.68 -8.84 7.64
N HIS A 94 -6.53 -8.03 8.68
CA HIS A 94 -7.00 -6.64 8.70
C HIS A 94 -6.31 -5.74 7.65
N ASN A 95 -5.12 -6.13 7.17
CA ASN A 95 -4.38 -5.41 6.12
C ASN A 95 -4.80 -5.81 4.70
N LEU A 96 -5.42 -6.98 4.56
CA LEU A 96 -5.75 -7.54 3.25
C LEU A 96 -6.69 -6.66 2.41
N PRO A 97 -7.72 -5.97 2.94
CA PRO A 97 -8.58 -5.11 2.14
C PRO A 97 -7.83 -3.99 1.42
N ASP A 98 -6.92 -3.29 2.11
CA ASP A 98 -6.13 -2.20 1.52
C ASP A 98 -5.08 -2.74 0.54
N ARG A 99 -4.44 -3.86 0.88
CA ARG A 99 -3.48 -4.55 0.00
C ARG A 99 -4.16 -5.04 -1.27
N ALA A 100 -5.32 -5.67 -1.16
CA ALA A 100 -6.07 -6.15 -2.32
C ALA A 100 -6.55 -4.97 -3.21
N ARG A 101 -7.07 -3.87 -2.63
CA ARG A 101 -7.37 -2.67 -3.42
C ARG A 101 -6.15 -2.20 -4.23
N ALA A 102 -4.98 -2.16 -3.61
CA ALA A 102 -3.75 -1.77 -4.30
C ALA A 102 -3.36 -2.75 -5.42
N MET A 103 -3.45 -4.07 -5.18
CA MET A 103 -3.12 -5.12 -6.16
C MET A 103 -4.03 -5.09 -7.40
N TYR A 104 -5.31 -4.77 -7.22
CA TYR A 104 -6.28 -4.71 -8.32
C TYR A 104 -6.35 -3.35 -9.01
N SER A 105 -5.79 -2.30 -8.41
CA SER A 105 -5.71 -0.97 -8.99
C SER A 105 -4.49 -0.83 -9.91
N ALA A 106 -4.61 0.03 -10.92
CA ALA A 106 -3.49 0.35 -11.80
C ALA A 106 -3.44 1.85 -12.08
N HIS A 107 -2.25 2.37 -12.34
CA HIS A 107 -2.06 3.79 -12.66
C HIS A 107 -1.16 3.97 -13.89
N PHE A 108 -1.36 5.09 -14.58
CA PHE A 108 -0.59 5.46 -15.75
C PHE A 108 -0.38 6.98 -15.81
N CYS A 109 0.87 7.40 -16.01
CA CYS A 109 1.24 8.81 -16.12
C CYS A 109 1.50 9.20 -17.58
N LYS A 110 0.97 10.34 -18.01
CA LYS A 110 1.18 10.85 -19.35
C LYS A 110 2.66 11.11 -19.68
N SER A 111 3.45 11.53 -18.68
CA SER A 111 4.90 11.77 -18.81
C SER A 111 5.64 10.57 -19.37
N SER A 112 5.25 9.33 -19.00
CA SER A 112 5.87 8.10 -19.49
C SER A 112 5.89 8.01 -21.04
N LEU A 113 4.79 8.44 -21.70
CA LEU A 113 4.74 8.49 -23.17
C LEU A 113 5.66 9.56 -23.75
N THR A 114 5.75 10.71 -23.07
CA THR A 114 6.59 11.83 -23.53
C THR A 114 8.06 11.46 -23.41
N GLU A 115 8.45 10.82 -22.33
CA GLU A 115 9.80 10.35 -22.06
C GLU A 115 10.20 9.25 -23.06
N ALA A 116 9.34 8.28 -23.32
CA ALA A 116 9.55 7.22 -24.32
C ALA A 116 9.75 7.80 -25.74
N LYS A 117 8.93 8.79 -26.12
CA LYS A 117 9.10 9.47 -27.42
C LYS A 117 10.45 10.20 -27.53
N ARG A 118 10.92 10.77 -26.42
CA ARG A 118 12.23 11.46 -26.36
C ARG A 118 13.37 10.45 -26.45
N ALA A 119 13.29 9.33 -25.72
CA ALA A 119 14.30 8.26 -25.74
C ALA A 119 14.47 7.62 -27.13
N LEU A 120 13.38 7.48 -27.89
CA LEU A 120 13.43 6.98 -29.26
C LEU A 120 14.09 7.95 -30.27
N GLY A 121 14.45 9.18 -29.90
CA GLY A 121 15.13 10.18 -30.72
C GLY A 121 14.31 10.64 -31.94
N LYS A 122 14.95 11.08 -33.01
CA LYS A 122 14.31 11.55 -34.26
C LYS A 122 14.04 10.39 -35.22
N GLY A 123 12.91 10.40 -35.94
CA GLY A 123 12.54 9.38 -36.92
C GLY A 123 11.06 9.02 -36.86
N LYS A 124 10.55 8.37 -37.90
CA LYS A 124 9.17 7.84 -37.94
C LYS A 124 9.22 6.32 -37.75
N SER A 125 8.41 5.80 -36.82
CA SER A 125 8.21 4.37 -36.61
C SER A 125 6.77 4.09 -36.23
N ALA A 126 6.34 2.83 -36.32
CA ALA A 126 5.03 2.40 -35.87
C ALA A 126 4.82 2.73 -34.37
N LEU A 127 5.83 2.45 -33.54
CA LEU A 127 5.83 2.76 -32.10
C LEU A 127 5.64 4.25 -31.84
N LYS A 128 6.39 5.15 -32.52
CA LYS A 128 6.22 6.59 -32.32
C LYS A 128 4.85 7.10 -32.75
N THR A 129 4.28 6.51 -33.78
CA THR A 129 2.93 6.85 -34.22
C THR A 129 1.91 6.45 -33.17
N ALA A 130 2.03 5.25 -32.61
CA ALA A 130 1.17 4.77 -31.51
C ALA A 130 1.32 5.64 -30.25
N LEU A 131 2.55 5.92 -29.81
CA LEU A 131 2.84 6.80 -28.66
C LEU A 131 2.25 8.20 -28.84
N THR A 132 2.31 8.75 -30.05
CA THR A 132 1.78 10.09 -30.35
C THR A 132 0.25 10.10 -30.27
N LYS A 133 -0.42 9.04 -30.74
CA LYS A 133 -1.88 8.90 -30.64
C LYS A 133 -2.33 8.78 -29.18
N ALA A 134 -1.64 7.95 -28.39
CA ALA A 134 -1.92 7.79 -26.96
C ALA A 134 -1.69 9.10 -26.19
N ASP A 135 -0.58 9.80 -26.43
CA ASP A 135 -0.27 11.08 -25.81
C ASP A 135 -1.32 12.16 -26.15
N LYS A 136 -1.80 12.20 -27.40
CA LYS A 136 -2.89 13.10 -27.80
C LYS A 136 -4.18 12.80 -27.05
N ALA A 137 -4.56 11.53 -26.93
CA ALA A 137 -5.77 11.14 -26.20
C ALA A 137 -5.70 11.55 -24.71
N LEU A 138 -4.55 11.33 -24.06
CA LEU A 138 -4.35 11.77 -22.67
C LEU A 138 -4.32 13.30 -22.53
N LEU A 139 -3.81 14.03 -23.53
CA LEU A 139 -3.86 15.50 -23.56
C LEU A 139 -5.29 16.02 -23.63
N GLU A 140 -6.14 15.43 -24.47
CA GLU A 140 -7.55 15.80 -24.57
C GLU A 140 -8.31 15.45 -23.27
N ALA A 141 -8.05 14.29 -22.69
CA ALA A 141 -8.62 13.93 -21.38
C ALA A 141 -8.19 14.90 -20.26
N ARG A 142 -6.93 15.36 -20.28
CA ARG A 142 -6.45 16.37 -19.34
C ARG A 142 -7.25 17.68 -19.46
N LYS A 143 -7.50 18.14 -20.69
CA LYS A 143 -8.31 19.35 -20.92
C LYS A 143 -9.74 19.17 -20.38
N ALA A 144 -10.37 18.05 -20.68
CA ALA A 144 -11.70 17.72 -20.18
C ALA A 144 -11.73 17.64 -18.63
N CYS A 145 -10.71 17.00 -18.03
CA CYS A 145 -10.58 16.93 -16.57
C CYS A 145 -10.49 18.32 -15.91
N ILE A 146 -9.72 19.24 -16.48
CA ILE A 146 -9.59 20.62 -15.96
C ILE A 146 -10.92 21.38 -16.09
N GLN A 147 -11.68 21.15 -17.14
CA GLN A 147 -13.00 21.79 -17.33
C GLN A 147 -14.03 21.28 -16.30
N LEU A 148 -14.04 19.96 -16.04
CA LEU A 148 -14.96 19.34 -15.08
C LEU A 148 -14.60 19.62 -13.61
N ALA A 149 -13.32 19.81 -13.30
CA ALA A 149 -12.80 20.06 -11.95
C ALA A 149 -11.81 21.23 -11.95
N PRO A 150 -12.24 22.46 -12.16
CA PRO A 150 -11.35 23.63 -12.13
C PRO A 150 -10.75 23.76 -10.73
N ARG A 151 -9.46 24.10 -10.66
CA ARG A 151 -8.77 24.38 -9.39
C ARG A 151 -9.25 25.69 -8.84
N HIS A 152 -9.61 25.70 -7.56
CA HIS A 152 -9.79 26.93 -6.83
C HIS A 152 -8.38 27.51 -6.55
N SER A 153 -8.08 28.67 -7.13
CA SER A 153 -6.85 29.42 -6.82
C SER A 153 -6.91 29.88 -5.35
N SER A 154 -6.30 29.09 -4.45
CA SER A 154 -5.93 29.64 -3.13
C SER A 154 -4.84 30.68 -3.34
N GLN A 155 -5.01 31.84 -2.78
CA GLN A 155 -4.21 33.10 -2.95
C GLN A 155 -2.74 33.01 -2.48
N THR A 156 -2.07 31.86 -2.45
CA THR A 156 -0.71 31.72 -1.90
C THR A 156 0.34 31.15 -2.86
N ASP A 157 -0.03 30.72 -4.06
CA ASP A 157 0.96 30.42 -5.09
C ASP A 157 0.94 31.53 -6.12
N ALA A 158 1.96 32.38 -6.07
CA ALA A 158 2.24 33.36 -7.12
C ALA A 158 2.62 32.59 -8.41
N ALA A 159 1.60 32.10 -9.09
CA ALA A 159 1.73 31.51 -10.41
C ALA A 159 2.12 32.61 -11.38
N ASP A 160 3.25 32.41 -12.08
CA ASP A 160 3.72 33.26 -13.18
C ASP A 160 2.56 33.54 -14.16
N PRO A 161 2.13 34.78 -14.34
CA PRO A 161 1.01 35.12 -15.22
C PRO A 161 1.21 34.70 -16.68
N ALA A 162 2.42 34.37 -17.08
CA ALA A 162 2.73 33.89 -18.42
C ALA A 162 2.24 32.47 -18.74
N GLN A 163 1.91 31.63 -17.71
CA GLN A 163 1.43 30.26 -17.95
C GLN A 163 -0.09 30.13 -18.06
N THR A 164 -0.85 31.14 -17.65
CA THR A 164 -2.33 31.13 -17.72
C THR A 164 -2.88 31.49 -19.09
N SER A 165 -2.07 32.04 -20.01
CA SER A 165 -2.54 32.62 -21.28
C SER A 165 -2.39 31.69 -22.52
N LEU A 166 -2.04 30.42 -22.37
CA LEU A 166 -1.80 29.51 -23.52
C LEU A 166 -2.91 28.50 -23.79
N LEU A 167 -4.05 28.56 -23.12
CA LEU A 167 -5.23 27.82 -23.54
C LEU A 167 -6.12 28.75 -24.37
N PRO A 168 -6.39 28.45 -25.65
CA PRO A 168 -7.38 29.20 -26.40
C PRO A 168 -8.73 29.05 -25.73
N GLU A 169 -9.30 30.14 -25.28
CA GLU A 169 -10.67 30.24 -24.85
C GLU A 169 -11.56 29.72 -25.98
N ASN A 170 -12.38 28.69 -25.71
CA ASN A 170 -13.45 28.22 -26.60
C ASN A 170 -13.17 27.09 -27.62
N THR A 171 -12.35 26.11 -27.34
CA THR A 171 -12.49 24.83 -28.06
C THR A 171 -13.04 23.78 -27.06
N ALA A 172 -14.26 23.30 -27.32
CA ALA A 172 -14.80 22.12 -26.63
C ALA A 172 -13.76 20.98 -26.71
N PRO A 173 -13.52 20.21 -25.64
CA PRO A 173 -12.59 19.10 -25.70
C PRO A 173 -13.05 18.11 -26.77
N ALA A 174 -12.12 17.58 -27.57
CA ALA A 174 -12.41 16.57 -28.56
C ALA A 174 -12.80 15.22 -27.91
N LEU A 175 -12.59 15.08 -26.60
CA LEU A 175 -12.96 13.94 -25.78
C LEU A 175 -14.07 14.36 -24.80
N GLU A 176 -15.24 13.78 -24.97
CA GLU A 176 -16.33 13.88 -24.00
C GLU A 176 -16.12 12.78 -22.94
N LEU A 177 -16.02 13.20 -21.67
CA LEU A 177 -16.06 12.31 -20.52
C LEU A 177 -17.51 12.18 -20.04
N SER A 178 -17.87 11.02 -19.50
CA SER A 178 -19.18 10.82 -18.84
C SER A 178 -19.35 11.77 -17.65
N GLU A 179 -20.59 11.90 -17.17
CA GLU A 179 -20.86 12.69 -15.98
C GLU A 179 -20.04 12.19 -14.79
N PRO A 180 -19.31 13.07 -14.10
CA PRO A 180 -18.45 12.64 -13.01
C PRO A 180 -19.23 12.27 -11.75
N LEU A 181 -18.87 11.16 -11.12
CA LEU A 181 -19.35 10.79 -9.78
C LEU A 181 -18.89 11.80 -8.72
N TYR A 182 -17.69 12.34 -8.93
CA TYR A 182 -17.06 13.33 -8.06
C TYR A 182 -16.00 14.10 -8.84
N ALA A 183 -15.92 15.41 -8.61
CA ALA A 183 -14.93 16.28 -9.23
C ALA A 183 -14.49 17.36 -8.26
N GLN A 184 -13.19 17.50 -8.03
CA GLN A 184 -12.59 18.49 -7.16
C GLN A 184 -11.12 18.73 -7.50
N ASP A 185 -10.68 19.99 -7.53
CA ASP A 185 -9.27 20.43 -7.58
C ASP A 185 -8.40 19.71 -8.63
N GLY A 186 -8.91 19.58 -9.85
CA GLY A 186 -8.22 18.92 -10.95
C GLY A 186 -8.31 17.38 -10.92
N THR A 187 -9.13 16.82 -10.04
CA THR A 187 -9.40 15.37 -9.97
C THR A 187 -10.86 15.08 -10.30
N VAL A 188 -11.07 14.11 -11.17
CA VAL A 188 -12.39 13.66 -11.64
C VAL A 188 -12.50 12.15 -11.47
N PHE A 189 -13.62 11.67 -10.95
CA PHE A 189 -13.94 10.24 -10.87
C PHE A 189 -15.13 9.92 -11.79
N LEU A 190 -14.97 8.89 -12.62
CA LEU A 190 -15.96 8.39 -13.55
C LEU A 190 -16.31 6.94 -13.20
N GLN A 191 -17.59 6.57 -13.32
CA GLN A 191 -18.00 5.17 -13.20
C GLN A 191 -17.52 4.35 -14.39
N GLU A 192 -17.43 4.95 -15.55
CA GLU A 192 -17.08 4.26 -16.77
C GLU A 192 -15.57 4.33 -17.05
N LEU A 193 -15.08 3.30 -17.72
CA LEU A 193 -13.73 3.28 -18.26
C LEU A 193 -13.73 3.92 -19.66
N PRO A 194 -13.11 5.10 -19.85
CA PRO A 194 -13.15 5.78 -21.14
C PRO A 194 -12.41 5.01 -22.22
N SER A 195 -13.14 4.37 -23.14
CA SER A 195 -12.55 3.60 -24.27
C SER A 195 -11.65 4.44 -25.15
N ALA A 196 -11.93 5.74 -25.27
CA ALA A 196 -11.12 6.70 -26.01
C ALA A 196 -9.71 6.91 -25.41
N LEU A 197 -9.51 6.60 -24.14
CA LEU A 197 -8.19 6.58 -23.48
C LEU A 197 -7.53 5.21 -23.57
N LEU A 198 -8.29 4.15 -23.32
CA LEU A 198 -7.76 2.80 -23.24
C LEU A 198 -7.32 2.26 -24.61
N SER A 199 -8.12 2.52 -25.68
CA SER A 199 -7.81 1.99 -27.02
C SER A 199 -6.47 2.49 -27.57
N PRO A 200 -6.12 3.79 -27.48
CA PRO A 200 -4.79 4.25 -27.90
C PRO A 200 -3.65 3.69 -27.04
N LEU A 201 -3.86 3.49 -25.72
CA LEU A 201 -2.85 2.88 -24.85
C LEU A 201 -2.60 1.40 -25.21
N ARG A 202 -3.66 0.63 -25.43
CA ARG A 202 -3.56 -0.76 -25.90
C ARG A 202 -2.81 -0.85 -27.24
N ALA A 203 -3.05 0.09 -28.14
CA ALA A 203 -2.37 0.12 -29.45
C ALA A 203 -0.86 0.37 -29.36
N VAL A 204 -0.33 0.78 -28.22
CA VAL A 204 1.12 0.91 -27.99
C VAL A 204 1.78 -0.45 -27.73
N GLN A 205 1.07 -1.44 -27.20
CA GLN A 205 1.67 -2.69 -26.70
C GLN A 205 2.44 -3.46 -27.79
N ALA A 206 1.81 -3.81 -28.90
CA ALA A 206 2.44 -4.62 -29.93
C ALA A 206 3.67 -3.92 -30.57
N PRO A 207 3.59 -2.64 -31.05
CA PRO A 207 4.76 -1.97 -31.55
C PRO A 207 5.89 -1.76 -30.53
N LEU A 208 5.54 -1.70 -29.23
CA LEU A 208 6.51 -1.55 -28.16
C LEU A 208 7.22 -2.88 -27.88
N GLN A 209 6.48 -3.98 -27.88
CA GLN A 209 7.04 -5.33 -27.76
C GLN A 209 7.99 -5.63 -28.93
N ASP A 210 7.54 -5.42 -30.17
CA ASP A 210 8.38 -5.60 -31.37
C ASP A 210 9.68 -4.80 -31.28
N TRP A 211 9.60 -3.57 -30.76
CA TRP A 211 10.77 -2.72 -30.60
C TRP A 211 11.73 -3.26 -29.51
N LEU A 212 11.22 -3.70 -28.38
CA LEU A 212 12.02 -4.25 -27.28
C LEU A 212 12.76 -5.52 -27.72
N GLU A 213 12.09 -6.41 -28.44
CA GLU A 213 12.68 -7.64 -28.98
C GLU A 213 13.77 -7.35 -30.01
N ALA A 214 13.58 -6.34 -30.87
CA ALA A 214 14.54 -5.96 -31.87
C ALA A 214 15.75 -5.15 -31.37
N ASN A 215 15.67 -4.57 -30.14
CA ASN A 215 16.67 -3.65 -29.61
C ASN A 215 17.05 -3.96 -28.15
N PRO A 216 17.54 -5.18 -27.82
CA PRO A 216 17.81 -5.57 -26.43
C PRO A 216 18.92 -4.75 -25.75
N ASP A 217 19.89 -4.27 -26.53
CA ASP A 217 21.07 -3.54 -26.02
C ASP A 217 20.94 -2.01 -26.19
N ALA A 218 19.77 -1.50 -26.59
CA ALA A 218 19.58 -0.06 -26.79
C ALA A 218 19.56 0.69 -25.46
N GLU A 219 20.15 1.88 -25.42
CA GLU A 219 20.15 2.76 -24.24
C GLU A 219 18.72 3.03 -23.71
N ALA A 220 17.75 3.13 -24.61
CA ALA A 220 16.35 3.35 -24.28
C ALA A 220 15.62 2.07 -23.81
N HIS A 221 16.24 0.89 -23.87
CA HIS A 221 15.55 -0.40 -23.61
C HIS A 221 14.90 -0.45 -22.22
N ALA A 222 15.64 -0.11 -21.16
CA ALA A 222 15.14 -0.16 -19.79
C ALA A 222 13.92 0.76 -19.59
N GLN A 223 13.98 1.98 -20.12
CA GLN A 223 12.89 2.95 -20.00
C GLN A 223 11.65 2.52 -20.81
N LEU A 224 11.83 1.94 -21.99
CA LEU A 224 10.72 1.43 -22.78
C LEU A 224 10.12 0.16 -22.20
N LEU A 225 10.92 -0.65 -21.50
CA LEU A 225 10.43 -1.81 -20.75
C LEU A 225 9.55 -1.38 -19.57
N GLU A 226 9.91 -0.32 -18.85
CA GLU A 226 9.06 0.26 -17.79
C GLU A 226 7.72 0.73 -18.36
N LEU A 227 7.75 1.42 -19.52
CA LEU A 227 6.52 1.82 -20.21
C LEU A 227 5.69 0.60 -20.62
N TYR A 228 6.32 -0.48 -21.11
CA TYR A 228 5.62 -1.70 -21.49
C TYR A 228 4.85 -2.29 -20.30
N PHE A 229 5.48 -2.40 -19.15
CA PHE A 229 4.80 -2.87 -17.94
C PHE A 229 3.69 -1.94 -17.50
N ALA A 230 3.90 -0.61 -17.51
CA ALA A 230 2.86 0.35 -17.13
C ALA A 230 1.62 0.27 -18.05
N VAL A 231 1.82 0.12 -19.36
CA VAL A 231 0.72 -0.06 -20.33
C VAL A 231 0.05 -1.43 -20.14
N GLN A 232 0.82 -2.46 -19.81
CA GLN A 232 0.30 -3.80 -19.56
C GLN A 232 -0.55 -3.83 -18.30
N ASP A 233 -0.12 -3.18 -17.21
CA ASP A 233 -0.83 -3.14 -15.94
C ASP A 233 -2.18 -2.43 -16.06
N ILE A 234 -2.20 -1.24 -16.70
CA ILE A 234 -3.46 -0.52 -16.94
C ILE A 234 -4.43 -1.31 -17.84
N THR A 235 -3.89 -2.05 -18.81
CA THR A 235 -4.70 -2.87 -19.72
C THR A 235 -5.29 -4.08 -19.00
N ARG A 236 -4.52 -4.76 -18.17
CA ARG A 236 -4.97 -5.91 -17.38
C ARG A 236 -6.01 -5.50 -16.32
N ALA A 237 -5.81 -4.35 -15.67
CA ALA A 237 -6.81 -3.82 -14.74
C ALA A 237 -8.11 -3.48 -15.46
N ALA A 238 -8.01 -2.94 -16.68
CA ALA A 238 -9.17 -2.64 -17.52
C ALA A 238 -9.97 -3.88 -17.96
N GLU A 239 -9.35 -5.06 -18.04
CA GLU A 239 -10.04 -6.32 -18.35
C GLU A 239 -10.91 -6.82 -17.18
N ARG A 240 -10.61 -6.40 -15.96
CA ARG A 240 -11.33 -6.74 -14.73
C ARG A 240 -12.30 -5.64 -14.28
N TYR A 241 -12.33 -4.54 -15.03
CA TYR A 241 -13.09 -3.35 -14.65
C TYR A 241 -14.60 -3.61 -14.66
N ASP A 242 -15.24 -3.43 -13.53
CA ASP A 242 -16.68 -3.58 -13.32
C ASP A 242 -17.22 -2.51 -12.35
N SER A 243 -18.37 -2.74 -11.74
CA SER A 243 -19.00 -1.81 -10.79
C SER A 243 -18.20 -1.58 -9.49
N HIS A 244 -17.20 -2.40 -9.19
CA HIS A 244 -16.33 -2.27 -8.02
C HIS A 244 -15.15 -1.32 -8.27
N PHE A 245 -15.02 -0.79 -9.49
CA PHE A 245 -13.97 0.14 -9.89
C PHE A 245 -14.53 1.53 -10.20
N VAL A 246 -13.61 2.50 -10.19
CA VAL A 246 -13.82 3.83 -10.77
C VAL A 246 -12.57 4.24 -11.54
N THR A 247 -12.77 5.05 -12.58
CA THR A 247 -11.68 5.72 -13.29
C THR A 247 -11.41 7.06 -12.65
N GLN A 248 -10.22 7.26 -12.13
CA GLN A 248 -9.75 8.55 -11.63
C GLN A 248 -8.84 9.20 -12.66
N LEU A 249 -9.11 10.45 -12.97
CA LEU A 249 -8.26 11.33 -13.76
C LEU A 249 -7.80 12.48 -12.88
N THR A 250 -6.48 12.70 -12.80
CA THR A 250 -5.93 13.83 -12.03
C THR A 250 -5.03 14.66 -12.93
N ALA A 251 -5.43 15.92 -13.17
CA ALA A 251 -4.66 16.88 -13.95
C ALA A 251 -3.81 17.77 -13.03
N ARG A 252 -2.47 17.76 -13.20
CA ARG A 252 -1.53 18.59 -12.44
C ARG A 252 -0.49 19.20 -13.38
N GLY A 253 -0.51 20.52 -13.56
CA GLY A 253 0.39 21.19 -14.51
C GLY A 253 0.23 20.61 -15.92
N SER A 254 1.28 20.09 -16.52
CA SER A 254 1.27 19.40 -17.83
C SER A 254 0.95 17.91 -17.75
N GLU A 255 0.86 17.35 -16.54
CA GLU A 255 0.63 15.93 -16.29
C GLU A 255 -0.85 15.58 -16.29
N LEU A 256 -1.16 14.35 -16.70
CA LEU A 256 -2.39 13.64 -16.42
C LEU A 256 -2.05 12.27 -15.85
N GLU A 257 -2.54 12.01 -14.67
CA GLU A 257 -2.55 10.68 -14.05
C GLU A 257 -3.90 10.01 -14.35
N LEU A 258 -3.87 8.85 -14.97
CA LEU A 258 -5.00 7.94 -15.13
C LEU A 258 -4.85 6.81 -14.13
N GLN A 259 -5.85 6.60 -13.29
CA GLN A 259 -5.89 5.48 -12.34
C GLN A 259 -7.20 4.71 -12.48
N LEU A 260 -7.10 3.38 -12.59
CA LEU A 260 -8.22 2.48 -12.42
C LEU A 260 -8.19 2.02 -10.97
N LEU A 261 -9.08 2.57 -10.18
CA LEU A 261 -9.10 2.38 -8.73
C LEU A 261 -10.13 1.34 -8.35
N CYS A 262 -9.69 0.21 -7.81
CA CYS A 262 -10.56 -0.76 -7.17
C CYS A 262 -11.05 -0.20 -5.84
N LEU A 263 -12.36 0.01 -5.68
CA LEU A 263 -12.98 0.48 -4.45
C LEU A 263 -13.34 -0.69 -3.54
N ASP A 264 -13.77 -1.80 -4.11
CA ASP A 264 -14.19 -2.98 -3.38
C ASP A 264 -13.49 -4.25 -3.91
N PRO A 265 -12.46 -4.74 -3.23
CA PRO A 265 -11.76 -5.95 -3.63
C PRO A 265 -12.44 -7.24 -3.17
N ALA A 266 -13.53 -7.17 -2.41
CA ALA A 266 -14.18 -8.32 -1.80
C ALA A 266 -14.48 -9.49 -2.77
N PRO A 267 -15.05 -9.27 -3.97
CA PRO A 267 -15.31 -10.37 -4.91
C PRO A 267 -14.04 -11.06 -5.41
N PHE A 268 -12.95 -10.32 -5.53
CA PHE A 268 -11.67 -10.86 -6.00
C PHE A 268 -10.94 -11.64 -4.93
N VAL A 269 -11.01 -11.18 -3.67
CA VAL A 269 -10.49 -11.90 -2.51
C VAL A 269 -11.25 -13.22 -2.34
N ASP A 270 -12.59 -13.19 -2.40
CA ASP A 270 -13.43 -14.38 -2.33
C ASP A 270 -13.09 -15.40 -3.45
N ALA A 271 -12.95 -14.93 -4.68
CA ALA A 271 -12.55 -15.78 -5.81
C ALA A 271 -11.17 -16.42 -5.60
N SER A 272 -10.20 -15.70 -5.03
CA SER A 272 -8.88 -16.25 -4.70
C SER A 272 -8.96 -17.29 -3.60
N LEU A 273 -9.76 -17.06 -2.57
CA LEU A 273 -9.97 -18.02 -1.47
C LEU A 273 -10.71 -19.28 -1.94
N ALA A 274 -11.57 -19.18 -2.94
CA ALA A 274 -12.30 -20.29 -3.55
C ALA A 274 -11.37 -21.29 -4.30
N ALA A 275 -10.11 -20.93 -4.58
CA ALA A 275 -9.12 -21.86 -5.09
C ALA A 275 -8.73 -22.94 -4.05
N GLY A 276 -8.96 -22.69 -2.76
CA GLY A 276 -8.69 -23.64 -1.68
C GLY A 276 -9.93 -24.35 -1.17
N ARG A 277 -9.70 -25.38 -0.37
CA ARG A 277 -10.76 -26.13 0.33
C ARG A 277 -11.36 -25.32 1.48
N SER A 278 -10.54 -24.52 2.17
CA SER A 278 -10.94 -23.73 3.33
C SER A 278 -9.93 -22.61 3.59
N ALA A 279 -10.39 -21.57 4.27
CA ALA A 279 -9.54 -20.47 4.70
C ALA A 279 -9.85 -20.06 6.13
N ALA A 280 -8.83 -19.69 6.90
CA ALA A 280 -8.94 -18.99 8.17
C ALA A 280 -8.22 -17.66 8.07
N LEU A 281 -8.99 -16.55 8.19
CA LEU A 281 -8.47 -15.20 8.21
C LEU A 281 -8.46 -14.73 9.67
N PHE A 282 -7.31 -14.32 10.17
CA PHE A 282 -7.19 -13.97 11.59
C PHE A 282 -6.33 -12.73 11.81
N SER A 283 -6.62 -12.03 12.88
CA SER A 283 -5.84 -10.92 13.41
C SER A 283 -6.34 -10.57 14.81
N ALA A 284 -5.52 -9.91 15.60
CA ALA A 284 -5.91 -9.34 16.89
C ALA A 284 -6.94 -8.19 16.76
N THR A 285 -7.11 -7.61 15.56
CA THR A 285 -7.88 -6.38 15.35
C THR A 285 -8.98 -6.49 14.29
N LEU A 286 -9.52 -7.69 14.01
CA LEU A 286 -10.67 -7.90 13.10
C LEU A 286 -12.00 -7.46 13.73
N ALA A 287 -12.10 -6.22 14.16
CA ALA A 287 -13.28 -5.66 14.79
C ALA A 287 -13.78 -4.39 14.07
N PRO A 288 -15.08 -4.27 13.75
CA PRO A 288 -16.13 -5.26 13.98
C PRO A 288 -16.12 -6.39 12.91
N PRO A 289 -16.49 -7.63 13.27
CA PRO A 289 -16.47 -8.75 12.34
C PRO A 289 -17.35 -8.56 11.08
N SER A 290 -18.46 -7.85 11.20
CA SER A 290 -19.35 -7.56 10.07
C SER A 290 -18.67 -6.73 8.97
N PHE A 291 -17.86 -5.75 9.35
CA PHE A 291 -17.07 -4.96 8.43
C PHE A 291 -16.06 -5.84 7.66
N TYR A 292 -15.26 -6.61 8.41
CA TYR A 292 -14.22 -7.45 7.75
C TYR A 292 -14.82 -8.55 6.89
N ARG A 293 -15.93 -9.18 7.29
CA ARG A 293 -16.63 -10.14 6.42
C ARG A 293 -17.07 -9.50 5.11
N SER A 294 -17.56 -8.26 5.16
CA SER A 294 -17.97 -7.52 3.97
C SER A 294 -16.78 -7.23 3.04
N VAL A 295 -15.72 -6.57 3.55
CA VAL A 295 -14.61 -6.09 2.71
C VAL A 295 -13.62 -7.19 2.28
N LEU A 296 -13.71 -8.38 2.88
CA LEU A 296 -12.94 -9.57 2.54
C LEU A 296 -13.73 -10.59 1.67
N GLY A 297 -14.98 -10.27 1.31
CA GLY A 297 -15.81 -11.16 0.51
C GLY A 297 -16.30 -12.42 1.25
N CYS A 298 -16.16 -12.48 2.56
CA CYS A 298 -16.44 -13.66 3.40
C CYS A 298 -17.79 -13.52 4.13
N SER A 299 -18.87 -13.11 3.45
CA SER A 299 -20.16 -12.81 4.07
C SER A 299 -20.74 -13.98 4.86
N ASP A 300 -20.55 -15.21 4.37
CA ASP A 300 -21.05 -16.46 4.97
C ASP A 300 -20.06 -17.09 5.97
N ALA A 301 -18.89 -16.48 6.16
CA ALA A 301 -17.87 -17.02 7.06
C ALA A 301 -18.33 -16.96 8.52
N ARG A 302 -18.00 -18.01 9.26
CA ARG A 302 -18.17 -18.03 10.72
C ARG A 302 -17.13 -17.12 11.38
N ALA A 303 -17.58 -16.12 12.13
CA ALA A 303 -16.69 -15.33 12.96
C ALA A 303 -16.54 -15.99 14.35
N VAL A 304 -15.29 -16.07 14.81
CA VAL A 304 -14.94 -16.58 16.15
C VAL A 304 -14.12 -15.49 16.84
N ALA A 305 -14.55 -15.10 18.04
CA ALA A 305 -13.76 -14.25 18.92
C ALA A 305 -13.17 -15.11 20.04
N LEU A 306 -11.86 -15.03 20.22
CA LEU A 306 -11.15 -15.65 21.33
C LEU A 306 -10.86 -14.60 22.38
N ASP A 307 -10.97 -14.98 23.65
CA ASP A 307 -10.60 -14.12 24.75
C ASP A 307 -9.09 -13.85 24.75
N SER A 308 -8.72 -12.67 25.29
CA SER A 308 -7.31 -12.32 25.45
C SER A 308 -6.61 -13.31 26.40
N PRO A 309 -5.45 -13.86 26.04
CA PRO A 309 -4.66 -14.67 26.96
C PRO A 309 -3.99 -13.85 28.07
N PHE A 310 -4.06 -12.52 27.99
CA PHE A 310 -3.44 -11.60 28.95
C PHE A 310 -4.45 -11.21 30.02
N PRO A 311 -4.06 -11.25 31.33
CA PRO A 311 -4.95 -10.88 32.41
C PRO A 311 -5.41 -9.42 32.32
N ALA A 312 -6.73 -9.19 32.35
CA ALA A 312 -7.30 -7.84 32.24
C ALA A 312 -6.91 -6.91 33.43
N GLU A 313 -6.63 -7.47 34.58
CA GLU A 313 -6.16 -6.77 35.78
C GLU A 313 -4.79 -6.13 35.62
N ASN A 314 -3.98 -6.60 34.67
CA ASN A 314 -2.67 -6.02 34.33
C ASN A 314 -2.79 -4.81 33.40
N LEU A 315 -3.98 -4.51 32.86
CA LEU A 315 -4.22 -3.41 31.94
C LEU A 315 -4.89 -2.21 32.64
N GLY A 316 -4.15 -1.11 32.79
CA GLY A 316 -4.71 0.20 33.15
C GLY A 316 -5.12 0.99 31.91
N LEU A 317 -6.40 1.16 31.64
CA LEU A 317 -6.91 1.95 30.51
C LEU A 317 -7.47 3.29 30.99
N TYR A 318 -6.92 4.39 30.49
CA TYR A 318 -7.31 5.75 30.86
C TYR A 318 -7.75 6.52 29.63
N CYS A 319 -8.92 7.14 29.68
CA CYS A 319 -9.41 8.02 28.63
C CYS A 319 -9.49 9.47 29.14
N LEU A 320 -8.96 10.42 28.36
CA LEU A 320 -8.98 11.86 28.65
C LEU A 320 -9.92 12.59 27.67
N PRO A 321 -11.24 12.53 27.84
CA PRO A 321 -12.21 13.04 26.88
C PRO A 321 -12.25 14.59 26.82
N ASN A 322 -11.65 15.27 27.80
CA ASN A 322 -11.56 16.72 27.90
C ASN A 322 -10.48 17.34 27.01
N ILE A 323 -9.62 16.54 26.35
CA ILE A 323 -8.59 17.03 25.44
C ILE A 323 -9.05 16.76 24.00
N SER A 324 -9.43 17.79 23.27
CA SER A 324 -9.81 17.66 21.86
C SER A 324 -8.57 17.55 20.98
N THR A 325 -8.47 16.45 20.21
CA THR A 325 -7.39 16.22 19.22
C THR A 325 -7.89 16.37 17.78
N ARG A 326 -9.09 16.94 17.56
CA ARG A 326 -9.63 17.24 16.24
C ARG A 326 -8.68 18.20 15.51
N TYR A 327 -8.59 18.08 14.21
CA TYR A 327 -7.63 18.85 13.40
C TYR A 327 -7.61 20.35 13.72
N ARG A 328 -8.79 20.97 13.83
CA ARG A 328 -8.96 22.41 14.14
C ARG A 328 -8.54 22.79 15.58
N ASP A 329 -8.50 21.82 16.49
CA ASP A 329 -8.26 22.06 17.91
C ASP A 329 -6.83 21.65 18.33
N ARG A 330 -6.03 21.12 17.40
CA ARG A 330 -4.71 20.53 17.69
C ARG A 330 -3.73 21.53 18.27
N GLU A 331 -3.66 22.74 17.71
CA GLU A 331 -2.77 23.78 18.20
C GLU A 331 -3.09 24.14 19.66
N ALA A 332 -4.36 24.33 19.97
CA ALA A 332 -4.81 24.63 21.34
C ALA A 332 -4.62 23.47 22.33
N SER A 333 -4.53 22.24 21.84
CA SER A 333 -4.41 21.04 22.69
C SER A 333 -2.97 20.62 22.97
N VAL A 334 -1.96 21.19 22.31
CA VAL A 334 -0.54 20.83 22.44
C VAL A 334 -0.10 20.76 23.90
N GLN A 335 -0.36 21.81 24.67
CA GLN A 335 0.05 21.92 26.06
C GLN A 335 -0.64 20.90 26.96
N ALA A 336 -1.95 20.69 26.74
CA ALA A 336 -2.70 19.72 27.54
C ALA A 336 -2.28 18.28 27.26
N VAL A 337 -1.90 17.96 25.99
CA VAL A 337 -1.33 16.65 25.63
C VAL A 337 0.05 16.46 26.24
N SER A 338 0.93 17.47 26.18
CA SER A 338 2.25 17.44 26.84
C SER A 338 2.13 17.19 28.34
N ASP A 339 1.20 17.86 29.02
CA ASP A 339 0.97 17.67 30.46
C ASP A 339 0.45 16.25 30.78
N ALA A 340 -0.45 15.74 29.95
CA ALA A 340 -0.95 14.37 30.11
C ALA A 340 0.16 13.33 29.92
N LEU A 341 1.02 13.50 28.91
CA LEU A 341 2.19 12.64 28.70
C LEU A 341 3.17 12.71 29.86
N ALA A 342 3.46 13.91 30.38
CA ALA A 342 4.36 14.09 31.50
C ALA A 342 3.83 13.36 32.76
N ARG A 343 2.54 13.49 33.08
CA ARG A 343 1.91 12.76 34.19
C ARG A 343 2.00 11.25 34.04
N LEU A 344 1.78 10.73 32.82
CA LEU A 344 1.88 9.31 32.53
C LEU A 344 3.30 8.79 32.82
N VAL A 345 4.33 9.44 32.27
CA VAL A 345 5.71 8.95 32.33
C VAL A 345 6.40 9.23 33.67
N GLN A 346 5.88 10.17 34.47
CA GLN A 346 6.36 10.45 35.83
C GLN A 346 5.77 9.51 36.88
N ALA A 347 4.67 8.80 36.55
CA ALA A 347 4.03 7.90 37.49
C ALA A 347 4.90 6.67 37.84
N ARG A 348 5.72 6.20 36.89
CA ARG A 348 6.63 5.07 37.07
C ARG A 348 7.81 5.19 36.11
N THR A 349 9.03 4.94 36.58
CA THR A 349 10.21 4.83 35.69
C THR A 349 10.05 3.65 34.74
N GLY A 350 10.28 3.89 33.46
CA GLY A 350 10.13 2.86 32.42
C GLY A 350 10.11 3.45 31.01
N ASN A 351 9.90 2.61 30.03
CA ASN A 351 9.79 3.03 28.64
C ASN A 351 8.31 3.18 28.23
N TYR A 352 8.04 4.28 27.56
CA TYR A 352 6.71 4.64 27.07
C TYR A 352 6.75 5.00 25.60
N PHE A 353 5.63 4.87 24.89
CA PHE A 353 5.50 5.28 23.52
C PHE A 353 4.23 6.12 23.30
N ALA A 354 4.35 7.28 22.67
CA ALA A 354 3.23 8.16 22.32
C ALA A 354 2.99 8.11 20.81
N PHE A 355 1.78 7.69 20.41
CA PHE A 355 1.36 7.56 19.00
C PHE A 355 0.49 8.74 18.60
N PHE A 356 0.84 9.38 17.47
CA PHE A 356 0.18 10.57 16.95
C PHE A 356 -0.46 10.32 15.58
N PRO A 357 -1.50 11.09 15.21
CA PRO A 357 -2.16 10.94 13.91
C PRO A 357 -1.36 11.56 12.74
N SER A 358 -0.33 12.35 13.00
CA SER A 358 0.52 12.96 11.97
C SER A 358 1.85 13.44 12.52
N TYR A 359 2.87 13.51 11.66
CA TYR A 359 4.19 14.05 12.01
C TYR A 359 4.15 15.53 12.44
N ALA A 360 3.29 16.34 11.83
CA ALA A 360 3.18 17.76 12.19
C ALA A 360 2.72 17.93 13.63
N TYR A 361 1.67 17.21 14.06
CA TYR A 361 1.16 17.29 15.41
C TYR A 361 2.13 16.65 16.42
N LEU A 362 2.78 15.54 16.06
CA LEU A 362 3.84 14.93 16.85
C LEU A 362 4.95 15.92 17.17
N ARG A 363 5.45 16.67 16.15
CA ARG A 363 6.53 17.64 16.34
C ARG A 363 6.11 18.78 17.26
N GLN A 364 4.94 19.35 17.06
CA GLN A 364 4.43 20.43 17.93
C GLN A 364 4.36 20.01 19.40
N VAL A 365 3.83 18.81 19.67
CA VAL A 365 3.73 18.31 21.04
C VAL A 365 5.11 17.96 21.59
N HIS A 366 6.01 17.37 20.79
CA HIS A 366 7.36 17.04 21.23
C HIS A 366 8.18 18.29 21.57
N GLU A 367 8.10 19.35 20.75
CA GLU A 367 8.79 20.62 21.01
C GLU A 367 8.32 21.26 22.34
N ASP A 368 7.01 21.33 22.57
CA ASP A 368 6.46 21.82 23.83
C ASP A 368 6.86 20.92 25.00
N PHE A 369 6.78 19.59 24.83
CA PHE A 369 7.14 18.61 25.86
C PHE A 369 8.63 18.72 26.25
N ALA A 370 9.54 18.75 25.28
CA ALA A 370 10.97 18.82 25.51
C ALA A 370 11.38 20.14 26.20
N ALA A 371 10.72 21.26 25.84
CA ALA A 371 10.96 22.55 26.47
C ALA A 371 10.48 22.60 27.93
N ARG A 372 9.36 21.98 28.22
CA ARG A 372 8.73 22.03 29.57
C ARG A 372 9.20 20.92 30.52
N TYR A 373 9.62 19.80 29.96
CA TYR A 373 10.05 18.62 30.73
C TYR A 373 11.44 18.10 30.33
N PRO A 374 12.49 18.95 30.38
CA PRO A 374 13.83 18.62 29.85
C PRO A 374 14.53 17.46 30.61
N GLY A 375 14.03 17.08 31.79
CA GLY A 375 14.54 15.95 32.57
C GLY A 375 14.07 14.57 32.07
N ILE A 376 13.13 14.51 31.10
CA ILE A 376 12.62 13.26 30.56
C ILE A 376 13.28 13.02 29.19
N ARG A 377 13.94 11.88 29.06
CA ARG A 377 14.57 11.49 27.79
C ARG A 377 13.50 11.18 26.73
N THR A 378 13.65 11.75 25.55
CA THR A 378 12.72 11.54 24.42
C THR A 378 13.43 10.97 23.20
N LEU A 379 12.71 10.19 22.39
CA LEU A 379 13.10 9.75 21.06
C LEU A 379 11.97 10.08 20.07
N VAL A 380 12.31 10.59 18.91
CA VAL A 380 11.34 11.02 17.90
C VAL A 380 11.52 10.21 16.62
N GLN A 381 10.43 9.67 16.12
CA GLN A 381 10.38 9.01 14.81
C GLN A 381 10.60 10.04 13.70
N GLU A 382 11.62 9.84 12.88
CA GLU A 382 11.79 10.58 11.64
C GLU A 382 10.89 10.05 10.53
N SER A 383 10.59 10.90 9.54
CA SER A 383 9.68 10.55 8.44
C SER A 383 10.24 9.50 7.47
N ARG A 384 11.55 9.32 7.46
CA ARG A 384 12.25 8.31 6.66
C ARG A 384 13.30 7.65 7.53
N LEU A 385 13.03 6.41 7.91
CA LEU A 385 13.98 5.55 8.62
C LEU A 385 14.22 4.32 7.74
N ASP A 386 15.48 3.99 7.50
CA ASP A 386 15.85 2.68 6.96
C ASP A 386 15.80 1.60 8.06
N ASP A 387 15.99 0.35 7.67
CA ASP A 387 15.91 -0.77 8.61
C ASP A 387 16.97 -0.70 9.71
N ALA A 388 18.16 -0.17 9.42
CA ALA A 388 19.23 0.00 10.39
C ALA A 388 18.88 1.06 11.44
N ALA A 389 18.44 2.24 11.00
CA ALA A 389 17.99 3.32 11.88
C ALA A 389 16.75 2.92 12.72
N ARG A 390 15.85 2.11 12.13
CA ARG A 390 14.72 1.53 12.87
C ARG A 390 15.19 0.60 13.98
N ALA A 391 16.14 -0.29 13.69
CA ALA A 391 16.70 -1.20 14.68
C ALA A 391 17.42 -0.45 15.81
N GLU A 392 18.19 0.59 15.48
CA GLU A 392 18.86 1.45 16.45
C GLU A 392 17.88 2.20 17.35
N PHE A 393 16.79 2.74 16.78
CA PHE A 393 15.71 3.38 17.55
C PHE A 393 15.11 2.41 18.57
N LEU A 394 14.79 1.18 18.15
CA LEU A 394 14.19 0.16 19.01
C LEU A 394 15.16 -0.40 20.06
N ALA A 395 16.46 -0.40 19.78
CA ALA A 395 17.51 -0.81 20.73
C ALA A 395 17.61 0.12 21.95
N GLN A 396 17.10 1.37 21.85
CA GLN A 396 17.05 2.30 22.96
C GLN A 396 16.03 1.91 24.05
N PHE A 397 15.05 1.09 23.71
CA PHE A 397 14.03 0.58 24.64
C PHE A 397 14.58 -0.65 25.37
N VAL A 398 15.47 -0.41 26.34
CA VAL A 398 16.09 -1.47 27.14
C VAL A 398 15.16 -1.95 28.25
N PRO A 399 15.24 -3.21 28.69
CA PRO A 399 14.50 -3.68 29.87
C PRO A 399 14.93 -2.93 31.13
N ASP A 400 13.96 -2.67 32.02
CA ASP A 400 14.15 -2.08 33.33
C ASP A 400 15.12 -0.85 33.33
N PRO A 401 14.81 0.18 32.55
CA PRO A 401 15.73 1.31 32.39
C PRO A 401 15.87 2.12 33.69
N ALA A 402 17.06 2.63 33.94
CA ALA A 402 17.34 3.49 35.10
C ALA A 402 16.66 4.88 34.99
N GLN A 403 16.31 5.30 33.78
CA GLN A 403 15.65 6.58 33.48
C GLN A 403 14.49 6.35 32.55
N THR A 404 13.43 7.14 32.73
CA THR A 404 12.26 7.10 31.86
C THR A 404 12.62 7.53 30.45
N LEU A 405 12.15 6.75 29.47
CA LEU A 405 12.22 7.04 28.04
C LEU A 405 10.82 7.18 27.46
N LEU A 406 10.56 8.25 26.71
CA LEU A 406 9.34 8.45 25.94
C LEU A 406 9.63 8.51 24.44
N GLY A 407 9.19 7.49 23.71
CA GLY A 407 9.20 7.49 22.25
C GLY A 407 8.00 8.25 21.66
N PHE A 408 8.22 8.98 20.59
CA PHE A 408 7.17 9.66 19.80
C PHE A 408 7.12 9.07 18.41
N GLY A 409 5.95 8.59 17.99
CA GLY A 409 5.76 8.00 16.65
C GLY A 409 4.37 8.25 16.09
N VAL A 410 4.19 7.91 14.81
CA VAL A 410 2.92 8.09 14.10
C VAL A 410 2.15 6.77 14.02
N MET A 411 0.84 6.82 14.28
CA MET A 411 -0.06 5.67 14.13
C MET A 411 -0.07 5.17 12.68
N GLY A 412 -0.05 3.83 12.50
CA GLY A 412 0.01 3.22 11.17
C GLY A 412 1.33 3.42 10.44
N GLY A 413 2.37 3.94 11.11
CA GLY A 413 3.75 3.98 10.63
C GLY A 413 4.53 2.72 11.01
N ILE A 414 5.82 2.71 10.68
CA ILE A 414 6.75 1.57 10.90
C ILE A 414 6.84 1.06 12.33
N PHE A 415 6.42 1.87 13.32
CA PHE A 415 6.34 1.49 14.74
C PHE A 415 4.92 1.11 15.19
N GLY A 416 3.92 1.36 14.34
CA GLY A 416 2.54 0.90 14.55
C GLY A 416 2.37 -0.60 14.29
N GLU A 417 3.22 -1.19 13.45
CA GLU A 417 3.17 -2.61 13.05
C GLU A 417 4.57 -3.25 13.17
N GLY A 418 4.62 -4.55 13.48
CA GLY A 418 5.87 -5.32 13.44
C GLY A 418 6.94 -4.92 14.48
N VAL A 419 6.57 -4.22 15.57
CA VAL A 419 7.49 -3.90 16.68
C VAL A 419 7.20 -4.80 17.86
N ASP A 420 8.21 -5.51 18.34
CA ASP A 420 8.13 -6.34 19.53
C ASP A 420 9.01 -5.75 20.66
N LEU A 421 8.35 -5.06 21.59
CA LEU A 421 8.93 -4.53 22.80
C LEU A 421 8.34 -5.26 24.02
N ALA A 422 8.64 -6.55 24.12
CA ALA A 422 8.07 -7.43 25.14
C ALA A 422 8.52 -7.04 26.56
N GLY A 423 7.64 -7.31 27.53
CA GLY A 423 7.90 -7.13 28.98
C GLY A 423 8.20 -5.68 29.36
N SER A 424 9.22 -5.46 30.19
CA SER A 424 9.61 -4.13 30.70
C SER A 424 10.24 -3.20 29.65
N ARG A 425 10.44 -3.69 28.42
CA ARG A 425 10.89 -2.84 27.29
C ARG A 425 9.85 -1.80 26.88
N LEU A 426 8.54 -2.03 27.15
CA LEU A 426 7.49 -1.04 26.97
C LEU A 426 6.39 -1.26 28.00
N ILE A 427 6.27 -0.34 28.96
CA ILE A 427 5.32 -0.47 30.08
C ILE A 427 4.06 0.39 29.92
N GLY A 428 4.03 1.29 28.94
CA GLY A 428 2.87 2.13 28.68
C GLY A 428 2.88 2.76 27.31
N CYS A 429 1.69 3.01 26.78
CA CYS A 429 1.54 3.81 25.58
C CYS A 429 0.46 4.89 25.74
N ALA A 430 0.64 6.00 25.05
CA ALA A 430 -0.35 7.04 24.91
C ALA A 430 -0.80 7.13 23.43
N ILE A 431 -2.10 7.14 23.19
CA ILE A 431 -2.66 7.30 21.85
C ILE A 431 -3.33 8.66 21.76
N VAL A 432 -2.75 9.55 20.97
CA VAL A 432 -3.17 10.94 20.85
C VAL A 432 -4.16 11.08 19.69
N GLY A 433 -5.44 10.92 20.00
CA GLY A 433 -6.52 10.97 19.03
C GLY A 433 -6.73 9.67 18.27
N VAL A 434 -7.48 9.73 17.18
CA VAL A 434 -7.77 8.61 16.30
C VAL A 434 -7.00 8.79 14.98
N GLY A 435 -6.33 7.75 14.52
CA GLY A 435 -5.56 7.74 13.27
C GLY A 435 -6.45 7.66 12.03
N LEU A 436 -7.47 8.54 11.92
CA LEU A 436 -8.32 8.58 10.73
C LEU A 436 -7.48 8.79 9.47
N PRO A 437 -7.79 8.08 8.37
CA PRO A 437 -7.22 8.38 7.07
C PRO A 437 -7.35 9.86 6.72
N GLN A 438 -6.37 10.37 5.99
CA GLN A 438 -6.40 11.76 5.53
C GLN A 438 -7.56 11.95 4.54
N VAL A 439 -8.31 13.05 4.70
CA VAL A 439 -9.33 13.43 3.74
C VAL A 439 -8.65 13.78 2.41
N ASN A 440 -8.97 13.04 1.39
CA ASN A 440 -8.51 13.24 0.02
C ASN A 440 -9.59 12.75 -0.96
N PRO A 441 -9.52 13.09 -2.25
CA PRO A 441 -10.55 12.69 -3.22
C PRO A 441 -10.80 11.18 -3.30
N GLN A 442 -9.77 10.33 -3.18
CA GLN A 442 -9.93 8.86 -3.20
C GLN A 442 -10.70 8.36 -1.98
N GLN A 443 -10.36 8.88 -0.80
CA GLN A 443 -11.03 8.52 0.44
C GLN A 443 -12.50 8.97 0.46
N GLU A 444 -12.79 10.15 -0.13
CA GLU A 444 -14.17 10.62 -0.30
C GLU A 444 -14.94 9.79 -1.34
N MET A 445 -14.26 9.32 -2.40
CA MET A 445 -14.89 8.40 -3.36
C MET A 445 -15.22 7.06 -2.71
N LEU A 446 -14.30 6.51 -1.90
CA LEU A 446 -14.52 5.28 -1.13
C LEU A 446 -15.70 5.44 -0.16
N ARG A 447 -15.77 6.59 0.55
CA ARG A 447 -16.91 6.91 1.42
C ARG A 447 -18.23 6.90 0.65
N ARG A 448 -18.28 7.58 -0.50
CA ARG A 448 -19.50 7.64 -1.34
C ARG A 448 -19.92 6.27 -1.86
N TYR A 449 -18.95 5.45 -2.26
CA TYR A 449 -19.21 4.08 -2.70
C TYR A 449 -19.94 3.27 -1.63
N TYR A 450 -19.41 3.22 -0.39
CA TYR A 450 -20.03 2.48 0.71
C TYR A 450 -21.29 3.16 1.26
N ASP A 451 -21.44 4.48 1.15
CA ASP A 451 -22.73 5.15 1.45
C ASP A 451 -23.83 4.67 0.51
N ALA A 452 -23.54 4.49 -0.78
CA ALA A 452 -24.49 3.98 -1.76
C ALA A 452 -24.81 2.48 -1.55
N GLN A 453 -23.83 1.69 -1.11
CA GLN A 453 -23.99 0.25 -0.91
C GLN A 453 -24.74 -0.11 0.39
N ASN A 454 -24.41 0.53 1.51
CA ASN A 454 -24.88 0.13 2.83
C ASN A 454 -25.13 1.28 3.82
N SER A 455 -25.13 2.52 3.35
CA SER A 455 -25.31 3.75 4.16
C SER A 455 -24.29 3.90 5.31
N SER A 456 -23.10 3.32 5.18
CA SER A 456 -22.06 3.29 6.23
C SER A 456 -20.70 3.80 5.71
N GLY A 457 -20.70 4.66 4.70
CA GLY A 457 -19.48 5.11 4.04
C GLY A 457 -18.44 5.73 4.97
N PHE A 458 -18.87 6.55 5.95
CA PHE A 458 -17.94 7.11 6.94
C PHE A 458 -17.29 6.04 7.81
N ASP A 459 -18.03 5.02 8.19
CA ASP A 459 -17.52 3.92 8.99
C ASP A 459 -16.47 3.11 8.23
N TYR A 460 -16.76 2.78 6.99
CA TYR A 460 -15.87 1.98 6.13
C TYR A 460 -14.62 2.75 5.67
N ALA A 461 -14.78 4.03 5.29
CA ALA A 461 -13.67 4.81 4.78
C ALA A 461 -12.79 5.41 5.90
N TYR A 462 -13.34 5.72 7.06
CA TYR A 462 -12.63 6.47 8.10
C TYR A 462 -12.62 5.81 9.47
N ARG A 463 -13.79 5.46 10.03
CA ARG A 463 -13.89 5.05 11.43
C ARG A 463 -13.21 3.72 11.69
N TYR A 464 -13.55 2.67 10.94
CA TYR A 464 -12.97 1.34 11.16
C TYR A 464 -11.47 1.29 10.87
N PRO A 465 -10.95 1.83 9.74
CA PRO A 465 -9.52 1.92 9.51
C PRO A 465 -8.78 2.73 10.59
N GLY A 466 -9.38 3.84 11.05
CA GLY A 466 -8.80 4.66 12.11
C GLY A 466 -8.76 3.95 13.46
N MET A 467 -9.83 3.25 13.84
CA MET A 467 -9.90 2.46 15.08
C MET A 467 -8.96 1.26 15.04
N ASN A 468 -8.79 0.62 13.88
CA ASN A 468 -7.83 -0.46 13.75
C ASN A 468 -6.40 0.00 14.12
N LYS A 469 -5.97 1.18 13.63
CA LYS A 469 -4.67 1.76 14.00
C LYS A 469 -4.55 2.04 15.50
N VAL A 470 -5.64 2.47 16.15
CA VAL A 470 -5.68 2.66 17.60
C VAL A 470 -5.48 1.33 18.35
N LEU A 471 -6.21 0.29 17.94
CA LEU A 471 -6.12 -1.04 18.54
C LEU A 471 -4.73 -1.66 18.37
N GLN A 472 -4.12 -1.51 17.19
CA GLN A 472 -2.75 -1.95 16.92
C GLN A 472 -1.73 -1.24 17.81
N ALA A 473 -1.84 0.09 17.92
CA ALA A 473 -0.96 0.89 18.79
C ALA A 473 -1.12 0.50 20.27
N ALA A 474 -2.36 0.29 20.74
CA ALA A 474 -2.64 -0.17 22.10
C ALA A 474 -2.07 -1.57 22.35
N GLY A 475 -2.19 -2.48 21.40
CA GLY A 475 -1.65 -3.85 21.49
C GLY A 475 -0.13 -3.94 21.62
N ARG A 476 0.62 -2.86 21.39
CA ARG A 476 2.09 -2.86 21.56
C ARG A 476 2.54 -3.03 23.01
N VAL A 477 1.71 -2.65 23.98
CA VAL A 477 2.02 -2.79 25.41
C VAL A 477 1.62 -4.18 25.93
N ILE A 478 0.70 -4.87 25.26
CA ILE A 478 0.16 -6.15 25.69
C ILE A 478 0.91 -7.26 24.94
N ARG A 479 2.01 -7.77 25.52
CA ARG A 479 2.90 -8.75 24.88
C ARG A 479 3.30 -9.93 25.75
N THR A 480 3.16 -9.79 27.05
CA THR A 480 3.44 -10.85 28.04
C THR A 480 2.36 -10.83 29.11
N PRO A 481 2.11 -11.97 29.81
CA PRO A 481 1.18 -12.04 30.95
C PRO A 481 1.45 -11.05 32.08
#